data_5b60decd5eeacedb9474ac65d04cfc9a
#
_entry.id   5b60decd5eeacedb9474ac65d04cfc9a
#
_cell.length_a   1.000
_cell.length_b   1.000
_cell.length_c   1.000
_cell.angle_alpha   90.00
_cell.angle_beta   90.00
_cell.angle_gamma   90.00
#
_symmetry.space_group_name_H-M   'P 1'
#
loop_
_entity.id
_entity.type
_entity.pdbx_description
1 polymer ?
#
loop_
_entity_poly.entity_id
_entity_poly.type
_entity_poly.pdbx_seq_one_letter_code
_entity_poly.pdbx_strand_id
1 'polypeptide(L)'
;MKAEVINPFLESAKLVLQQVIQISPSTGALAIKSVKPIDDHIWIQIGMTGQLSGNIIFGLHEQVAMRIVSAMMGGFTITELDEMGRSAISELGNMISGNAGILLSNQGVTVDITPPNVLHGQAFTGVMPEKALTIPLLMDGIGELDIQVLIS
;
A
#
# COMPACT_ATOMS: atom_id res chain seq x y z
N MET A 1 -6.04 17.71 -0.83
CA MET A 1 -4.99 16.72 -0.75
C MET A 1 -3.83 17.14 -1.62
N LYS A 2 -2.67 17.06 -1.12
CA LYS A 2 -1.53 17.71 -1.73
C LYS A 2 -0.65 16.70 -2.47
N ALA A 3 -0.26 17.04 -3.69
CA ALA A 3 0.57 16.19 -4.52
C ALA A 3 1.92 15.88 -3.86
N GLU A 4 2.45 16.81 -3.08
CA GLU A 4 3.71 16.59 -2.37
C GLU A 4 3.64 15.48 -1.31
N VAL A 5 2.45 15.06 -0.91
CA VAL A 5 2.26 13.92 0.00
C VAL A 5 1.98 12.65 -0.78
N ILE A 6 1.15 12.75 -1.80
CA ILE A 6 0.72 11.61 -2.60
C ILE A 6 1.88 11.03 -3.40
N ASN A 7 2.61 11.89 -4.09
CA ASN A 7 3.66 11.46 -5.02
C ASN A 7 4.77 10.63 -4.36
N PRO A 8 5.26 10.97 -3.16
CA PRO A 8 6.25 10.10 -2.50
C PRO A 8 5.78 8.68 -2.29
N PHE A 9 4.52 8.49 -1.88
CA PHE A 9 3.98 7.15 -1.69
C PHE A 9 3.75 6.44 -3.02
N LEU A 10 3.23 7.15 -4.02
CA LEU A 10 3.04 6.60 -5.35
C LEU A 10 4.36 6.16 -5.98
N GLU A 11 5.36 7.02 -5.97
CA GLU A 11 6.67 6.72 -6.52
C GLU A 11 7.36 5.59 -5.77
N SER A 12 7.25 5.59 -4.44
CA SER A 12 7.83 4.54 -3.61
C SER A 12 7.18 3.19 -3.87
N ALA A 13 5.86 3.15 -3.99
CA ALA A 13 5.16 1.90 -4.30
C ALA A 13 5.58 1.38 -5.67
N LYS A 14 5.68 2.24 -6.67
CA LYS A 14 6.13 1.84 -8.01
C LYS A 14 7.54 1.29 -7.99
N LEU A 15 8.45 2.00 -7.30
CA LEU A 15 9.85 1.59 -7.22
C LEU A 15 10.00 0.25 -6.51
N VAL A 16 9.35 0.09 -5.36
CA VAL A 16 9.45 -1.13 -4.56
C VAL A 16 8.86 -2.32 -5.32
N LEU A 17 7.71 -2.15 -5.94
CA LEU A 17 7.10 -3.21 -6.74
C LEU A 17 8.00 -3.60 -7.91
N GLN A 18 8.60 -2.60 -8.59
CA GLN A 18 9.56 -2.88 -9.65
C GLN A 18 10.72 -3.72 -9.14
N GLN A 19 11.21 -3.44 -7.94
CA GLN A 19 12.35 -4.16 -7.37
C GLN A 19 11.98 -5.58 -6.94
N VAL A 20 10.80 -5.78 -6.33
CA VAL A 20 10.46 -7.08 -5.74
C VAL A 20 9.76 -8.02 -6.72
N ILE A 21 8.99 -7.51 -7.67
CA ILE A 21 8.29 -8.35 -8.65
C ILE A 21 8.74 -8.11 -10.08
N GLN A 22 9.61 -7.14 -10.30
CA GLN A 22 10.20 -6.82 -11.61
C GLN A 22 9.17 -6.46 -12.68
N ILE A 23 8.09 -5.83 -12.25
CA ILE A 23 7.06 -5.29 -13.10
C ILE A 23 6.93 -3.81 -12.78
N SER A 24 6.95 -2.96 -13.80
CA SER A 24 6.74 -1.52 -13.62
C SER A 24 5.24 -1.24 -13.60
N PRO A 25 4.67 -0.90 -12.44
CA PRO A 25 3.24 -0.61 -12.39
C PRO A 25 2.90 0.65 -13.18
N SER A 26 1.73 0.64 -13.81
CA SER A 26 1.16 1.85 -14.40
C SER A 26 0.10 2.42 -13.45
N THR A 27 -0.14 3.72 -13.56
CA THR A 27 -1.13 4.41 -12.73
C THR A 27 -2.44 4.48 -13.47
N GLY A 28 -3.52 4.01 -12.84
CA GLY A 28 -4.87 4.14 -13.38
C GLY A 28 -5.48 5.49 -13.05
N ALA A 29 -6.77 5.63 -13.35
CA ALA A 29 -7.49 6.88 -13.13
C ALA A 29 -7.69 7.16 -11.65
N LEU A 30 -7.38 8.37 -11.23
CA LEU A 30 -7.66 8.83 -9.86
C LEU A 30 -9.16 8.84 -9.61
N ALA A 31 -9.56 8.45 -8.41
CA ALA A 31 -10.96 8.46 -8.01
C ALA A 31 -11.09 8.79 -6.53
N ILE A 32 -12.28 9.25 -6.16
CA ILE A 32 -12.63 9.41 -4.75
C ILE A 32 -13.53 8.24 -4.39
N LYS A 33 -13.09 7.39 -3.48
CA LYS A 33 -13.83 6.19 -3.09
C LYS A 33 -13.93 6.09 -1.58
N SER A 34 -15.00 5.46 -1.11
CA SER A 34 -15.12 5.11 0.30
C SER A 34 -14.19 3.94 0.63
N VAL A 35 -13.59 4.02 1.81
CA VAL A 35 -12.79 2.91 2.33
C VAL A 35 -13.75 1.97 3.06
N LYS A 36 -13.89 0.75 2.58
CA LYS A 36 -14.84 -0.23 3.12
C LYS A 36 -14.16 -1.57 3.34
N PRO A 37 -14.48 -2.27 4.43
CA PRO A 37 -14.04 -3.66 4.59
C PRO A 37 -14.62 -4.53 3.49
N ILE A 38 -13.77 -5.35 2.87
CA ILE A 38 -14.16 -6.29 1.81
C ILE A 38 -13.53 -7.64 2.16
N ASP A 39 -14.31 -8.72 2.10
CA ASP A 39 -13.87 -10.04 2.58
C ASP A 39 -12.59 -10.54 1.92
N ASP A 40 -12.47 -10.39 0.63
CA ASP A 40 -11.36 -10.96 -0.13
C ASP A 40 -10.19 -10.00 -0.28
N HIS A 41 -10.08 -9.03 0.62
CA HIS A 41 -9.04 -8.01 0.52
C HIS A 41 -8.07 -8.04 1.68
N ILE A 42 -6.86 -7.55 1.39
CA ILE A 42 -5.81 -7.29 2.36
C ILE A 42 -5.58 -5.79 2.35
N TRP A 43 -5.43 -5.21 3.53
CA TRP A 43 -5.07 -3.79 3.67
C TRP A 43 -3.78 -3.67 4.44
N ILE A 44 -2.91 -2.78 3.93
CA ILE A 44 -1.70 -2.39 4.63
C ILE A 44 -1.93 -0.95 5.06
N GLN A 45 -2.04 -0.73 6.36
CA GLN A 45 -2.29 0.60 6.91
C GLN A 45 -1.02 1.17 7.51
N ILE A 46 -0.69 2.39 7.12
CA ILE A 46 0.48 3.13 7.61
C ILE A 46 -0.01 4.46 8.15
N GLY A 47 0.31 4.74 9.41
CA GLY A 47 -0.02 6.01 10.03
C GLY A 47 1.10 7.02 9.90
N MET A 48 0.74 8.30 9.82
CA MET A 48 1.69 9.41 9.83
C MET A 48 1.30 10.40 10.90
N THR A 49 2.31 10.96 11.57
CA THR A 49 2.16 12.08 12.50
C THR A 49 3.28 13.08 12.26
N GLY A 50 3.16 14.28 12.82
CA GLY A 50 4.15 15.34 12.64
C GLY A 50 3.56 16.47 11.82
N GLN A 51 4.29 16.95 10.82
CA GLN A 51 3.80 18.01 9.95
C GLN A 51 2.56 17.62 9.16
N LEU A 52 2.37 16.31 8.94
CA LEU A 52 1.19 15.75 8.31
C LEU A 52 0.66 14.65 9.19
N SER A 53 -0.65 14.55 9.31
CA SER A 53 -1.29 13.49 10.10
C SER A 53 -2.34 12.78 9.26
N GLY A 54 -2.40 11.47 9.40
CA GLY A 54 -3.39 10.68 8.70
C GLY A 54 -2.92 9.26 8.45
N ASN A 55 -3.53 8.62 7.46
CA ASN A 55 -3.24 7.25 7.11
C ASN A 55 -3.08 7.08 5.61
N ILE A 56 -2.18 6.20 5.24
CA ILE A 56 -2.06 5.69 3.88
C ILE A 56 -2.46 4.21 3.94
N ILE A 57 -3.33 3.81 3.06
CA ILE A 57 -3.84 2.44 3.03
C ILE A 57 -3.59 1.86 1.64
N PHE A 58 -2.93 0.72 1.60
CA PHE A 58 -2.78 -0.05 0.37
C PHE A 58 -3.78 -1.18 0.42
N GLY A 59 -4.71 -1.20 -0.54
CA GLY A 59 -5.74 -2.22 -0.63
C GLY A 59 -5.53 -3.09 -1.85
N LEU A 60 -5.63 -4.41 -1.66
CA LEU A 60 -5.47 -5.35 -2.76
C LEU A 60 -6.26 -6.63 -2.49
N HIS A 61 -6.73 -7.24 -3.57
CA HIS A 61 -7.38 -8.54 -3.46
C HIS A 61 -6.37 -9.58 -2.97
N GLU A 62 -6.81 -10.55 -2.19
CA GLU A 62 -5.91 -11.57 -1.64
C GLU A 62 -5.18 -12.36 -2.72
N GLN A 63 -5.81 -12.58 -3.90
CA GLN A 63 -5.14 -13.22 -5.03
C GLN A 63 -3.95 -12.40 -5.53
N VAL A 64 -4.11 -11.09 -5.56
CA VAL A 64 -3.01 -10.19 -5.93
C VAL A 64 -1.90 -10.25 -4.89
N ALA A 65 -2.27 -10.25 -3.61
CA ALA A 65 -1.29 -10.39 -2.53
C ALA A 65 -0.50 -11.69 -2.64
N MET A 66 -1.17 -12.80 -2.94
CA MET A 66 -0.50 -14.08 -3.10
C MET A 66 0.46 -14.10 -4.30
N ARG A 67 0.10 -13.44 -5.40
CA ARG A 67 0.99 -13.34 -6.55
C ARG A 67 2.22 -12.50 -6.25
N ILE A 68 2.05 -11.42 -5.50
CA ILE A 68 3.18 -10.60 -5.06
C ILE A 68 4.10 -11.41 -4.14
N VAL A 69 3.54 -12.10 -3.16
CA VAL A 69 4.31 -12.94 -2.23
C VAL A 69 5.06 -14.04 -3.00
N SER A 70 4.39 -14.68 -3.95
CA SER A 70 5.02 -15.69 -4.81
C SER A 70 6.24 -15.12 -5.53
N ALA A 71 6.11 -13.94 -6.11
CA ALA A 71 7.22 -13.29 -6.81
C ALA A 71 8.36 -12.92 -5.84
N MET A 72 8.02 -12.48 -4.63
CA MET A 72 9.02 -12.17 -3.61
C MET A 72 9.78 -13.41 -3.13
N MET A 73 9.16 -14.56 -3.21
CA MET A 73 9.73 -15.84 -2.77
C MET A 73 10.31 -16.67 -3.92
N GLY A 74 10.68 -16.04 -5.02
CA GLY A 74 11.34 -16.70 -6.14
C GLY A 74 10.40 -17.46 -7.06
N GLY A 75 9.10 -17.21 -7.01
CA GLY A 75 8.13 -17.80 -7.91
C GLY A 75 7.44 -19.05 -7.39
N PHE A 76 7.63 -19.43 -6.14
CA PHE A 76 6.91 -20.55 -5.55
C PHE A 76 5.41 -20.28 -5.50
N THR A 77 4.60 -21.27 -5.84
CA THR A 77 3.16 -21.13 -5.80
C THR A 77 2.67 -20.96 -4.36
N ILE A 78 1.90 -19.91 -4.13
CA ILE A 78 1.30 -19.61 -2.84
C ILE A 78 -0.20 -19.87 -2.96
N THR A 79 -0.73 -20.74 -2.12
CA THR A 79 -2.15 -21.12 -2.16
C THR A 79 -2.97 -20.48 -1.07
N GLU A 80 -2.31 -19.95 -0.03
CA GLU A 80 -2.98 -19.20 1.03
C GLU A 80 -2.02 -18.17 1.63
N LEU A 81 -2.58 -17.16 2.24
CA LEU A 81 -1.78 -16.11 2.88
C LEU A 81 -1.61 -16.47 4.36
N ASP A 82 -0.63 -17.32 4.61
CA ASP A 82 -0.26 -17.76 5.96
C ASP A 82 0.58 -16.70 6.68
N GLU A 83 1.13 -17.05 7.84
CA GLU A 83 1.94 -16.14 8.64
C GLU A 83 3.17 -15.63 7.87
N MET A 84 3.83 -16.49 7.11
CA MET A 84 4.98 -16.10 6.30
C MET A 84 4.56 -15.15 5.17
N GLY A 85 3.43 -15.42 4.53
CA GLY A 85 2.90 -14.55 3.49
C GLY A 85 2.53 -13.18 4.03
N ARG A 86 1.94 -13.12 5.22
CA ARG A 86 1.61 -11.84 5.87
C ARG A 86 2.86 -11.07 6.24
N SER A 87 3.90 -11.76 6.69
CA SER A 87 5.19 -11.13 6.96
C SER A 87 5.80 -10.53 5.72
N ALA A 88 5.69 -11.21 4.58
CA ALA A 88 6.17 -10.69 3.30
C ALA A 88 5.40 -9.43 2.89
N ILE A 89 4.09 -9.41 3.06
CA ILE A 89 3.25 -8.25 2.76
C ILE A 89 3.59 -7.10 3.72
N SER A 90 3.83 -7.39 5.00
CA SER A 90 4.26 -6.38 5.96
C SER A 90 5.60 -5.77 5.56
N GLU A 91 6.53 -6.60 5.10
CA GLU A 91 7.84 -6.12 4.63
C GLU A 91 7.68 -5.22 3.41
N LEU A 92 6.79 -5.58 2.49
CA LEU A 92 6.48 -4.73 1.34
C LEU A 92 6.02 -3.35 1.80
N GLY A 93 5.13 -3.29 2.78
CA GLY A 93 4.67 -2.04 3.37
C GLY A 93 5.79 -1.25 4.01
N ASN A 94 6.69 -1.92 4.73
CA ASN A 94 7.86 -1.29 5.33
C ASN A 94 8.77 -0.66 4.28
N MET A 95 9.03 -1.37 3.20
CA MET A 95 9.89 -0.87 2.12
C MET A 95 9.28 0.37 1.47
N ILE A 96 7.97 0.34 1.21
CA ILE A 96 7.28 1.47 0.60
C ILE A 96 7.30 2.68 1.54
N SER A 97 6.94 2.48 2.80
CA SER A 97 6.86 3.59 3.75
C SER A 97 8.25 4.17 4.06
N GLY A 98 9.26 3.32 4.17
CA GLY A 98 10.63 3.78 4.38
C GLY A 98 11.14 4.65 3.26
N ASN A 99 10.90 4.23 2.02
CA ASN A 99 11.31 5.02 0.86
C ASN A 99 10.51 6.32 0.75
N ALA A 100 9.20 6.26 1.03
CA ALA A 100 8.35 7.45 1.02
C ALA A 100 8.80 8.46 2.07
N GLY A 101 9.20 7.99 3.25
CA GLY A 101 9.73 8.85 4.31
C GLY A 101 10.98 9.59 3.88
N ILE A 102 11.87 8.92 3.14
CA ILE A 102 13.07 9.55 2.60
C ILE A 102 12.69 10.64 1.59
N LEU A 103 11.76 10.35 0.69
CA LEU A 103 11.33 11.32 -0.32
C LEU A 103 10.66 12.53 0.32
N LEU A 104 9.84 12.32 1.34
CA LEU A 104 9.23 13.43 2.10
C LEU A 104 10.30 14.28 2.79
N SER A 105 11.26 13.64 3.43
CA SER A 105 12.35 14.36 4.09
C SER A 105 13.15 15.20 3.10
N ASN A 106 13.38 14.67 1.89
CA ASN A 106 14.07 15.41 0.84
C ASN A 106 13.30 16.65 0.38
N GLN A 107 11.98 16.66 0.58
CA GLN A 107 11.12 17.82 0.28
C GLN A 107 10.99 18.76 1.47
N GLY A 108 11.70 18.51 2.56
CA GLY A 108 11.60 19.31 3.78
C GLY A 108 10.38 19.00 4.64
N VAL A 109 9.72 17.89 4.40
CA VAL A 109 8.54 17.47 5.18
C VAL A 109 8.97 16.43 6.21
N THR A 110 8.79 16.77 7.48
CA THR A 110 9.15 15.87 8.58
C THR A 110 7.91 15.18 9.12
N VAL A 111 7.90 13.87 9.03
CA VAL A 111 6.80 13.03 9.55
C VAL A 111 7.38 11.82 10.26
N ASP A 112 6.63 11.33 11.24
CA ASP A 112 6.87 10.04 11.85
C ASP A 112 5.91 9.04 11.21
N ILE A 113 6.43 7.92 10.76
CA ILE A 113 5.66 6.89 10.07
C ILE A 113 5.61 5.66 10.95
N THR A 114 4.41 5.13 11.19
CA THR A 114 4.23 3.91 11.98
C THR A 114 4.63 2.69 11.18
N PRO A 115 5.00 1.58 11.86
CA PRO A 115 5.12 0.29 11.18
C PRO A 115 3.81 -0.08 10.49
N PRO A 116 3.86 -0.81 9.36
CA PRO A 116 2.63 -1.21 8.68
C PRO A 116 1.81 -2.19 9.51
N ASN A 117 0.50 -2.04 9.44
CA ASN A 117 -0.46 -2.94 10.06
C ASN A 117 -1.20 -3.65 8.92
N VAL A 118 -1.09 -4.97 8.86
CA VAL A 118 -1.71 -5.78 7.81
C VAL A 118 -3.03 -6.34 8.35
N LEU A 119 -4.12 -5.98 7.69
CA LEU A 119 -5.46 -6.37 8.09
C LEU A 119 -6.13 -7.15 6.96
N HIS A 120 -6.91 -8.17 7.31
CA HIS A 120 -7.53 -9.06 6.33
C HIS A 120 -9.05 -9.01 6.45
N GLY A 121 -9.72 -8.79 5.33
CA GLY A 121 -11.17 -8.87 5.24
C GLY A 121 -11.88 -7.88 6.17
N GLN A 122 -12.88 -8.39 6.89
CA GLN A 122 -13.70 -7.58 7.79
C GLN A 122 -12.96 -7.13 9.04
N ALA A 123 -11.73 -7.62 9.29
CA ALA A 123 -10.91 -7.15 10.40
C ALA A 123 -10.45 -5.70 10.20
N PHE A 124 -10.59 -5.16 8.99
CA PHE A 124 -10.27 -3.77 8.72
C PHE A 124 -11.37 -2.87 9.29
N THR A 125 -11.20 -2.43 10.51
CA THR A 125 -12.20 -1.64 11.23
C THR A 125 -11.67 -0.31 11.76
N GLY A 126 -10.38 -0.09 11.63
CA GLY A 126 -9.74 1.04 12.31
C GLY A 126 -9.85 2.37 11.59
N VAL A 127 -10.33 2.40 10.35
CA VAL A 127 -10.43 3.62 9.58
C VAL A 127 -11.90 3.89 9.27
N MET A 128 -12.33 5.13 9.44
CA MET A 128 -13.69 5.51 9.16
C MET A 128 -13.98 5.37 7.67
N PRO A 129 -15.22 5.02 7.29
CA PRO A 129 -15.59 4.87 5.88
C PRO A 129 -15.74 6.23 5.19
N GLU A 130 -14.74 7.06 5.31
CA GLU A 130 -14.70 8.34 4.65
C GLU A 130 -14.23 8.17 3.22
N LYS A 131 -14.49 9.18 2.42
CA LYS A 131 -14.02 9.20 1.05
C LYS A 131 -12.52 9.46 1.03
N ALA A 132 -11.81 8.62 0.32
CA ALA A 132 -10.37 8.73 0.18
C ALA A 132 -10.00 8.94 -1.28
N LEU A 133 -8.98 9.76 -1.50
CA LEU A 133 -8.36 9.82 -2.82
C LEU A 133 -7.72 8.45 -3.07
N THR A 134 -8.14 7.80 -4.16
CA THR A 134 -7.69 6.46 -4.50
C THR A 134 -6.91 6.48 -5.79
N ILE A 135 -5.71 5.93 -5.75
CA ILE A 135 -4.82 5.83 -6.91
C ILE A 135 -4.59 4.36 -7.19
N PRO A 136 -5.14 3.82 -8.28
CA PRO A 136 -4.89 2.41 -8.61
C PRO A 136 -3.55 2.25 -9.31
N LEU A 137 -2.79 1.26 -8.87
CA LEU A 137 -1.59 0.79 -9.55
C LEU A 137 -1.92 -0.51 -10.27
N LEU A 138 -1.65 -0.55 -11.56
CA LEU A 138 -1.96 -1.68 -12.42
C LEU A 138 -0.67 -2.44 -12.73
N MET A 139 -0.68 -3.73 -12.44
CA MET A 139 0.50 -4.59 -12.62
C MET A 139 0.15 -5.73 -13.58
N ASP A 140 0.79 -5.77 -14.74
CA ASP A 140 0.54 -6.79 -15.75
C ASP A 140 0.75 -8.20 -15.20
N GLY A 141 -0.26 -9.06 -15.35
CA GLY A 141 -0.19 -10.44 -14.89
C GLY A 141 -0.35 -10.63 -13.38
N ILE A 142 -0.40 -9.55 -12.62
CA ILE A 142 -0.53 -9.60 -11.16
C ILE A 142 -1.90 -9.10 -10.73
N GLY A 143 -2.29 -7.91 -11.16
CA GLY A 143 -3.55 -7.30 -10.80
C GLY A 143 -3.40 -5.85 -10.35
N GLU A 144 -4.31 -5.41 -9.49
CA GLU A 144 -4.39 -4.01 -9.07
C GLU A 144 -4.12 -3.87 -7.58
N LEU A 145 -3.38 -2.82 -7.23
CA LEU A 145 -3.18 -2.39 -5.84
C LEU A 145 -3.63 -0.94 -5.75
N ASP A 146 -4.55 -0.65 -4.85
CA ASP A 146 -5.05 0.71 -4.65
C ASP A 146 -4.30 1.40 -3.52
N ILE A 147 -3.88 2.63 -3.77
CA ILE A 147 -3.32 3.49 -2.74
C ILE A 147 -4.41 4.46 -2.32
N GLN A 148 -4.80 4.43 -1.06
CA GLN A 148 -5.83 5.31 -0.53
C GLN A 148 -5.22 6.25 0.50
N VAL A 149 -5.47 7.53 0.32
CA VAL A 149 -4.84 8.58 1.11
C VAL A 149 -5.90 9.28 1.95
N LEU A 150 -5.74 9.22 3.26
CA LEU A 150 -6.63 9.80 4.26
C LEU A 150 -5.80 10.72 5.15
N ILE A 151 -5.60 11.95 4.69
CA ILE A 151 -4.79 12.94 5.41
C ILE A 151 -5.69 14.05 5.93
N SER A 152 -5.54 14.35 7.20
CA SER A 152 -6.23 15.43 7.84
C SER A 152 -5.38 16.70 7.92
#